data_86796cb928c2f5d54b95df63432c850c
#
_entry.id   86796cb928c2f5d54b95df63432c850c
#
_cell.length_a   1.000
_cell.length_b   1.000
_cell.length_c   1.000
_cell.angle_alpha   90.00
_cell.angle_beta   90.00
_cell.angle_gamma   90.00
#
_symmetry.space_group_name_H-M   'P 1'
#
loop_
_entity.id
_entity.type
_entity.pdbx_description
1 polymer ?
#
loop_
_entity_poly.entity_id
_entity_poly.type
_entity_poly.pdbx_seq_one_letter_code
_entity_poly.pdbx_strand_id
1 'polypeptide(L)'
;TVKTTPTNATGVFTNSKQTVTYVYEKADGAPVTVKYVDADGNELATSDTLNGKIDAPYQTSAKSLSGWTVKTTPNNATGVFTNSKQTVTYVYEKADGAPVTVKYVDADGNELATSDTLNGKIDAPYQTSAKSLSGWTVKTTPTNATGVFTNSKQTVTYVYEKADGAPVTVKYVDADG
;
A
#
# COMPACT_ATOMS: atom_id res chain seq x y z
N THR A 1 -17.94 -39.16 3.91
CA THR A 1 -18.14 -39.82 5.22
C THR A 1 -19.58 -40.23 5.40
N VAL A 2 -19.83 -41.24 6.27
CA VAL A 2 -21.20 -41.63 6.66
C VAL A 2 -21.80 -40.50 7.50
N LYS A 3 -22.92 -39.93 7.05
CA LYS A 3 -23.64 -38.90 7.78
C LYS A 3 -24.61 -39.50 8.81
N THR A 4 -25.33 -40.55 8.39
CA THR A 4 -26.31 -41.21 9.23
C THR A 4 -26.16 -42.72 9.10
N THR A 5 -25.90 -43.40 10.22
CA THR A 5 -25.99 -44.86 10.30
C THR A 5 -27.43 -45.23 10.57
N PRO A 6 -28.02 -46.15 9.76
CA PRO A 6 -29.41 -46.54 9.93
C PRO A 6 -29.59 -47.32 11.23
N THR A 7 -30.73 -47.12 11.89
CA THR A 7 -31.08 -47.83 13.14
C THR A 7 -31.30 -49.32 12.92
N ASN A 8 -31.58 -49.72 11.67
CA ASN A 8 -31.78 -51.11 11.26
C ASN A 8 -30.51 -51.72 10.54
N ALA A 9 -29.32 -51.19 10.87
CA ALA A 9 -28.07 -51.71 10.32
C ALA A 9 -27.82 -53.18 10.71
N THR A 10 -28.41 -53.58 11.82
CA THR A 10 -28.47 -54.96 12.31
C THR A 10 -29.90 -55.38 12.51
N GLY A 11 -30.23 -56.64 12.31
CA GLY A 11 -31.59 -57.15 12.46
C GLY A 11 -31.68 -58.63 12.08
N VAL A 12 -32.94 -59.12 11.96
CA VAL A 12 -33.26 -60.49 11.52
C VAL A 12 -34.07 -60.45 10.22
N PHE A 13 -33.93 -61.48 9.40
CA PHE A 13 -34.75 -61.60 8.19
C PHE A 13 -36.19 -61.86 8.58
N THR A 14 -37.10 -61.19 7.87
CA THR A 14 -38.55 -61.33 8.00
C THR A 14 -39.19 -61.74 6.66
N ASN A 15 -40.49 -62.00 6.63
CA ASN A 15 -41.19 -62.31 5.40
C ASN A 15 -41.42 -61.05 4.51
N SER A 16 -41.10 -59.86 5.03
CA SER A 16 -41.25 -58.62 4.30
C SER A 16 -39.91 -58.08 3.82
N LYS A 17 -39.91 -57.41 2.64
CA LYS A 17 -38.73 -56.70 2.12
C LYS A 17 -38.27 -55.63 3.13
N GLN A 18 -37.00 -55.68 3.47
CA GLN A 18 -36.39 -54.67 4.34
C GLN A 18 -35.38 -53.86 3.53
N THR A 19 -35.23 -52.55 3.84
CA THR A 19 -34.25 -51.68 3.23
C THR A 19 -33.38 -51.06 4.34
N VAL A 20 -32.09 -51.19 4.17
CA VAL A 20 -31.09 -50.52 5.04
C VAL A 20 -30.47 -49.41 4.20
N THR A 21 -30.56 -48.11 4.67
CA THR A 21 -30.09 -46.96 3.93
C THR A 21 -28.99 -46.24 4.73
N TYR A 22 -27.78 -46.27 4.20
CA TYR A 22 -26.68 -45.43 4.71
C TYR A 22 -26.69 -44.11 3.94
N VAL A 23 -26.72 -42.99 4.68
CA VAL A 23 -26.62 -41.67 4.08
C VAL A 23 -25.16 -41.19 4.20
N TYR A 24 -24.61 -40.76 3.08
CA TYR A 24 -23.24 -40.22 3.01
C TYR A 24 -23.25 -38.71 2.77
N GLU A 25 -22.30 -38.03 3.31
CA GLU A 25 -21.97 -36.63 2.96
C GLU A 25 -20.52 -36.53 2.53
N LYS A 26 -20.19 -35.46 1.81
CA LYS A 26 -18.80 -35.19 1.43
C LYS A 26 -17.95 -34.99 2.69
N ALA A 27 -16.73 -35.51 2.64
CA ALA A 27 -15.76 -35.32 3.71
C ALA A 27 -15.32 -33.84 3.80
N ASP A 28 -14.74 -33.47 4.94
CA ASP A 28 -14.11 -32.15 5.09
C ASP A 28 -12.88 -32.09 4.19
N GLY A 29 -12.74 -30.98 3.48
CA GLY A 29 -11.57 -30.67 2.70
C GLY A 29 -10.43 -30.18 3.59
N ALA A 30 -9.20 -30.19 3.06
CA ALA A 30 -8.09 -29.53 3.72
C ALA A 30 -8.33 -28.01 3.76
N PRO A 31 -7.88 -27.32 4.84
CA PRO A 31 -8.09 -25.89 4.98
C PRO A 31 -7.40 -25.08 3.89
N VAL A 32 -8.00 -23.95 3.54
CA VAL A 32 -7.42 -22.92 2.67
C VAL A 32 -6.89 -21.79 3.57
N THR A 33 -5.58 -21.50 3.48
CA THR A 33 -4.94 -20.41 4.22
C THR A 33 -4.86 -19.19 3.32
N VAL A 34 -5.30 -18.01 3.80
CA VAL A 34 -5.22 -16.74 3.09
C VAL A 34 -4.13 -15.88 3.74
N LYS A 35 -3.12 -15.51 2.97
CA LYS A 35 -1.99 -14.68 3.41
C LYS A 35 -2.06 -13.28 2.83
N TYR A 36 -1.58 -12.30 3.59
CA TYR A 36 -1.50 -10.88 3.25
C TYR A 36 -0.07 -10.41 3.49
N VAL A 37 0.71 -10.30 2.41
CA VAL A 37 2.16 -10.08 2.49
C VAL A 37 2.60 -8.92 1.61
N ASP A 38 3.78 -8.34 1.90
CA ASP A 38 4.45 -7.43 1.00
C ASP A 38 5.19 -8.19 -0.13
N ALA A 39 5.90 -7.46 -0.99
CA ALA A 39 6.67 -8.03 -2.10
C ALA A 39 7.84 -8.92 -1.64
N ASP A 40 8.32 -8.72 -0.42
CA ASP A 40 9.42 -9.49 0.18
C ASP A 40 8.91 -10.70 0.97
N GLY A 41 7.57 -10.87 1.06
CA GLY A 41 6.93 -11.97 1.76
C GLY A 41 6.70 -11.72 3.26
N ASN A 42 6.94 -10.51 3.76
CA ASN A 42 6.66 -10.16 5.15
C ASN A 42 5.15 -10.09 5.39
N GLU A 43 4.67 -10.65 6.48
CA GLU A 43 3.26 -10.67 6.83
C GLU A 43 2.79 -9.29 7.28
N LEU A 44 1.76 -8.74 6.62
CA LEU A 44 1.19 -7.42 6.90
C LEU A 44 -0.07 -7.49 7.75
N ALA A 45 -0.73 -8.63 7.76
CA ALA A 45 -1.91 -8.89 8.56
C ALA A 45 -2.02 -10.40 8.85
N THR A 46 -2.67 -10.74 9.96
CA THR A 46 -2.93 -12.13 10.34
C THR A 46 -3.63 -12.89 9.21
N SER A 47 -3.09 -14.06 8.90
CA SER A 47 -3.65 -14.98 7.90
C SER A 47 -5.03 -15.47 8.33
N ASP A 48 -5.94 -15.66 7.36
CA ASP A 48 -7.24 -16.27 7.58
C ASP A 48 -7.21 -17.75 7.18
N THR A 49 -8.10 -18.54 7.79
CA THR A 49 -8.27 -19.96 7.47
C THR A 49 -9.72 -20.23 7.13
N LEU A 50 -9.96 -20.80 5.94
CA LEU A 50 -11.29 -21.22 5.51
C LEU A 50 -11.38 -22.74 5.58
N ASN A 51 -12.55 -23.22 5.99
CA ASN A 51 -12.86 -24.66 6.07
C ASN A 51 -14.16 -24.93 5.30
N GLY A 52 -14.25 -26.09 4.67
CA GLY A 52 -15.40 -26.52 3.92
C GLY A 52 -15.34 -27.99 3.53
N LYS A 53 -16.43 -28.49 2.98
CA LYS A 53 -16.51 -29.84 2.43
C LYS A 53 -15.78 -29.90 1.07
N ILE A 54 -15.21 -31.08 0.74
CA ILE A 54 -14.62 -31.33 -0.58
C ILE A 54 -15.59 -30.90 -1.68
N ASP A 55 -15.09 -30.21 -2.72
CA ASP A 55 -15.79 -29.61 -3.85
C ASP A 55 -16.73 -28.45 -3.47
N ALA A 56 -16.88 -28.07 -2.20
CA ALA A 56 -17.58 -26.83 -1.84
C ALA A 56 -16.75 -25.64 -2.31
N PRO A 57 -17.40 -24.59 -2.86
CA PRO A 57 -16.67 -23.38 -3.30
C PRO A 57 -16.15 -22.58 -2.12
N TYR A 58 -15.00 -21.90 -2.33
CA TYR A 58 -14.55 -20.81 -1.47
C TYR A 58 -14.32 -19.54 -2.28
N GLN A 59 -14.42 -18.41 -1.61
CA GLN A 59 -14.09 -17.09 -2.13
C GLN A 59 -13.33 -16.33 -1.06
N THR A 60 -12.24 -15.68 -1.46
CA THR A 60 -11.42 -14.83 -0.60
C THR A 60 -11.40 -13.41 -1.14
N SER A 61 -11.00 -12.45 -0.31
CA SER A 61 -10.83 -11.06 -0.69
C SER A 61 -9.60 -10.45 -0.01
N ALA A 62 -9.02 -9.44 -0.63
CA ALA A 62 -7.96 -8.66 -0.03
C ALA A 62 -8.48 -7.89 1.19
N LYS A 63 -7.63 -7.72 2.21
CA LYS A 63 -7.88 -6.83 3.35
C LYS A 63 -7.53 -5.39 2.99
N SER A 64 -8.28 -4.43 3.51
CA SER A 64 -7.90 -3.03 3.49
C SER A 64 -6.83 -2.79 4.56
N LEU A 65 -5.62 -2.44 4.15
CA LEU A 65 -4.48 -2.20 5.03
C LEU A 65 -4.02 -0.76 4.88
N SER A 66 -3.98 -0.01 5.99
CA SER A 66 -3.57 1.40 5.97
C SER A 66 -2.15 1.56 5.44
N GLY A 67 -1.96 2.44 4.46
CA GLY A 67 -0.67 2.68 3.83
C GLY A 67 -0.24 1.64 2.78
N TRP A 68 -1.12 0.70 2.43
CA TRP A 68 -0.86 -0.36 1.46
C TRP A 68 -1.95 -0.47 0.41
N THR A 69 -1.59 -0.86 -0.80
CA THR A 69 -2.49 -1.20 -1.90
C THR A 69 -2.20 -2.60 -2.41
N VAL A 70 -3.21 -3.29 -2.90
CA VAL A 70 -3.02 -4.62 -3.49
C VAL A 70 -2.25 -4.47 -4.79
N LYS A 71 -1.08 -5.11 -4.85
CA LYS A 71 -0.24 -5.18 -6.05
C LYS A 71 -0.66 -6.33 -6.95
N THR A 72 -0.92 -7.49 -6.35
CA THR A 72 -1.29 -8.70 -7.09
C THR A 72 -2.43 -9.42 -6.40
N THR A 73 -3.51 -9.63 -7.16
CA THR A 73 -4.62 -10.50 -6.77
C THR A 73 -4.30 -11.93 -7.23
N PRO A 74 -4.37 -12.93 -6.33
CA PRO A 74 -4.04 -14.31 -6.68
C PRO A 74 -5.07 -14.92 -7.61
N ASN A 75 -4.61 -15.76 -8.56
CA ASN A 75 -5.48 -16.45 -9.52
C ASN A 75 -6.43 -17.45 -8.84
N ASN A 76 -6.07 -17.92 -7.64
CA ASN A 76 -6.86 -18.84 -6.83
C ASN A 76 -7.61 -18.13 -5.69
N ALA A 77 -7.96 -16.85 -5.88
CA ALA A 77 -8.82 -16.11 -4.92
C ALA A 77 -10.19 -16.78 -4.74
N THR A 78 -10.62 -17.52 -5.74
CA THR A 78 -11.81 -18.40 -5.71
C THR A 78 -11.40 -19.81 -6.13
N GLY A 79 -12.11 -20.81 -5.62
CA GLY A 79 -11.83 -22.20 -5.93
C GLY A 79 -12.78 -23.15 -5.20
N VAL A 80 -12.35 -24.39 -5.07
CA VAL A 80 -13.08 -25.41 -4.30
C VAL A 80 -12.14 -26.07 -3.29
N PHE A 81 -12.69 -26.51 -2.18
CA PHE A 81 -11.93 -27.28 -1.19
C PHE A 81 -11.56 -28.64 -1.76
N THR A 82 -10.32 -29.05 -1.53
CA THR A 82 -9.78 -30.33 -1.98
C THR A 82 -9.20 -31.12 -0.79
N ASN A 83 -8.65 -32.30 -1.03
CA ASN A 83 -7.91 -33.06 -0.01
C ASN A 83 -6.54 -32.47 0.35
N SER A 84 -6.03 -31.51 -0.47
CA SER A 84 -4.74 -30.90 -0.28
C SER A 84 -4.87 -29.49 0.26
N LYS A 85 -3.96 -29.10 1.18
CA LYS A 85 -3.86 -27.73 1.67
C LYS A 85 -3.63 -26.76 0.52
N GLN A 86 -4.36 -25.65 0.52
CA GLN A 86 -4.23 -24.59 -0.46
C GLN A 86 -3.85 -23.29 0.25
N THR A 87 -3.08 -22.43 -0.43
CA THR A 87 -2.73 -21.10 0.06
C THR A 87 -3.10 -20.06 -0.99
N VAL A 88 -3.82 -19.04 -0.56
CA VAL A 88 -4.16 -17.84 -1.34
C VAL A 88 -3.32 -16.70 -0.81
N THR A 89 -2.51 -16.05 -1.65
CA THR A 89 -1.60 -14.98 -1.20
C THR A 89 -1.91 -13.68 -1.93
N TYR A 90 -2.36 -12.68 -1.18
CA TYR A 90 -2.48 -11.30 -1.64
C TYR A 90 -1.17 -10.57 -1.38
N VAL A 91 -0.56 -10.05 -2.45
CA VAL A 91 0.68 -9.27 -2.38
C VAL A 91 0.35 -7.79 -2.44
N TYR A 92 0.92 -7.02 -1.52
CA TYR A 92 0.72 -5.59 -1.37
C TYR A 92 1.99 -4.81 -1.68
N GLU A 93 1.81 -3.55 -2.05
CA GLU A 93 2.87 -2.55 -2.12
C GLU A 93 2.45 -1.32 -1.33
N LYS A 94 3.42 -0.47 -0.97
CA LYS A 94 3.10 0.82 -0.34
C LYS A 94 2.15 1.63 -1.22
N ALA A 95 1.14 2.24 -0.61
CA ALA A 95 0.22 3.15 -1.29
C ALA A 95 0.95 4.41 -1.77
N ASP A 96 0.39 5.14 -2.72
CA ASP A 96 0.89 6.46 -3.09
C ASP A 96 0.71 7.44 -1.92
N GLY A 97 1.77 8.18 -1.62
CA GLY A 97 1.74 9.25 -0.64
C GLY A 97 1.04 10.50 -1.20
N ALA A 98 0.61 11.37 -0.29
CA ALA A 98 0.16 12.68 -0.70
C ALA A 98 1.33 13.48 -1.31
N PRO A 99 1.08 14.32 -2.33
CA PRO A 99 2.13 15.07 -3.01
C PRO A 99 2.82 16.08 -2.06
N VAL A 100 4.12 16.28 -2.30
CA VAL A 100 4.92 17.33 -1.66
C VAL A 100 5.00 18.52 -2.63
N THR A 101 4.54 19.69 -2.20
CA THR A 101 4.62 20.94 -2.98
C THR A 101 5.84 21.74 -2.54
N VAL A 102 6.68 22.15 -3.50
CA VAL A 102 7.84 23.01 -3.23
C VAL A 102 7.54 24.42 -3.72
N LYS A 103 7.62 25.39 -2.81
CA LYS A 103 7.37 26.82 -3.08
C LYS A 103 8.65 27.61 -3.03
N TYR A 104 8.72 28.66 -3.85
CA TYR A 104 9.85 29.60 -3.97
C TYR A 104 9.27 31.00 -3.83
N VAL A 105 9.43 31.63 -2.65
CA VAL A 105 8.75 32.87 -2.29
C VAL A 105 9.73 33.91 -1.73
N ASP A 106 9.35 35.18 -1.77
CA ASP A 106 10.04 36.23 -1.03
C ASP A 106 9.65 36.23 0.46
N ALA A 107 10.19 37.19 1.23
CA ALA A 107 9.90 37.32 2.65
C ALA A 107 8.43 37.68 2.95
N ASP A 108 7.72 38.27 1.97
CA ASP A 108 6.31 38.62 2.06
C ASP A 108 5.37 37.53 1.59
N GLY A 109 5.94 36.41 1.09
CA GLY A 109 5.19 35.25 0.61
C GLY A 109 4.79 35.32 -0.87
N ASN A 110 5.27 36.32 -1.62
CA ASN A 110 5.01 36.41 -3.06
C ASN A 110 5.79 35.34 -3.81
N GLU A 111 5.15 34.68 -4.76
CA GLU A 111 5.74 33.59 -5.55
C GLU A 111 6.76 34.18 -6.55
N LEU A 112 7.99 33.69 -6.51
CA LEU A 112 9.10 34.13 -7.36
C LEU A 112 9.33 33.18 -8.53
N ALA A 113 8.89 31.94 -8.40
CA ALA A 113 8.97 30.91 -9.43
C ALA A 113 7.86 29.89 -9.25
N THR A 114 7.46 29.24 -10.33
CA THR A 114 6.46 28.17 -10.31
C THR A 114 6.82 27.08 -9.31
N SER A 115 5.86 26.70 -8.48
CA SER A 115 5.98 25.62 -7.51
C SER A 115 6.20 24.28 -8.21
N ASP A 116 7.02 23.43 -7.62
CA ASP A 116 7.21 22.04 -8.05
C ASP A 116 6.33 21.08 -7.23
N THR A 117 5.99 19.93 -7.81
CA THR A 117 5.24 18.87 -7.14
C THR A 117 6.00 17.56 -7.24
N LEU A 118 6.28 16.94 -6.09
CA LEU A 118 6.90 15.63 -6.02
C LEU A 118 5.85 14.59 -5.62
N ASN A 119 5.93 13.41 -6.24
CA ASN A 119 5.08 12.27 -5.96
C ASN A 119 5.95 11.05 -5.62
N GLY A 120 5.47 10.21 -4.72
CA GLY A 120 6.15 9.00 -4.31
C GLY A 120 5.27 8.10 -3.46
N LYS A 121 5.74 6.90 -3.18
CA LYS A 121 5.09 5.96 -2.28
C LYS A 121 5.28 6.40 -0.82
N ILE A 122 4.32 6.07 0.04
CA ILE A 122 4.44 6.28 1.50
C ILE A 122 5.76 5.70 2.00
N ASP A 123 6.42 6.42 2.88
CA ASP A 123 7.75 6.15 3.45
C ASP A 123 8.93 6.25 2.45
N ALA A 124 8.68 6.45 1.15
CA ALA A 124 9.75 6.74 0.20
C ALA A 124 10.36 8.12 0.51
N PRO A 125 11.71 8.27 0.44
CA PRO A 125 12.36 9.54 0.69
C PRO A 125 12.09 10.54 -0.45
N TYR A 126 12.05 11.83 -0.09
CA TYR A 126 12.15 12.94 -1.04
C TYR A 126 13.28 13.88 -0.66
N GLN A 127 13.82 14.55 -1.66
CA GLN A 127 14.81 15.62 -1.52
C GLN A 127 14.44 16.75 -2.45
N THR A 128 14.50 17.97 -1.94
CA THR A 128 14.25 19.21 -2.68
C THR A 128 15.48 20.09 -2.66
N SER A 129 15.56 21.06 -3.58
CA SER A 129 16.60 22.07 -3.62
C SER A 129 16.04 23.43 -4.00
N ALA A 130 16.72 24.48 -3.59
CA ALA A 130 16.42 25.84 -4.00
C ALA A 130 16.66 26.03 -5.51
N LYS A 131 15.84 26.83 -6.17
CA LYS A 131 16.07 27.30 -7.55
C LYS A 131 17.05 28.46 -7.58
N SER A 132 17.90 28.52 -8.59
CA SER A 132 18.70 29.73 -8.89
C SER A 132 17.80 30.74 -9.54
N LEU A 133 17.59 31.90 -8.89
CA LEU A 133 16.71 32.98 -9.34
C LEU A 133 17.55 34.26 -9.51
N SER A 134 17.53 34.85 -10.71
CA SER A 134 18.31 36.06 -10.99
C SER A 134 17.90 37.22 -10.08
N GLY A 135 18.88 37.83 -9.40
CA GLY A 135 18.67 38.93 -8.47
C GLY A 135 18.13 38.51 -7.09
N TRP A 136 18.14 37.22 -6.79
CA TRP A 136 17.68 36.68 -5.51
C TRP A 136 18.69 35.68 -4.92
N THR A 137 18.81 35.66 -3.61
CA THR A 137 19.58 34.68 -2.82
C THR A 137 18.67 33.99 -1.84
N VAL A 138 18.97 32.72 -1.53
CA VAL A 138 18.21 31.95 -0.53
C VAL A 138 18.45 32.54 0.85
N LYS A 139 17.41 33.05 1.48
CA LYS A 139 17.45 33.55 2.85
C LYS A 139 17.30 32.43 3.87
N THR A 140 16.34 31.55 3.61
CA THR A 140 16.04 30.43 4.53
C THR A 140 15.85 29.13 3.76
N THR A 141 16.66 28.16 4.11
CA THR A 141 16.49 26.76 3.68
C THR A 141 15.52 26.08 4.63
N PRO A 142 14.44 25.45 4.14
CA PRO A 142 13.46 24.81 4.99
C PRO A 142 14.03 23.57 5.68
N THR A 143 13.65 23.33 6.94
CA THR A 143 14.08 22.15 7.71
C THR A 143 13.55 20.84 7.14
N ASN A 144 12.47 20.90 6.37
CA ASN A 144 11.86 19.77 5.67
C ASN A 144 12.23 19.72 4.17
N ALA A 145 13.41 20.24 3.80
CA ALA A 145 13.92 20.12 2.44
C ALA A 145 14.12 18.64 2.01
N THR A 146 14.30 17.76 2.98
CA THR A 146 14.30 16.31 2.84
C THR A 146 13.31 15.69 3.81
N GLY A 147 12.75 14.55 3.45
CA GLY A 147 11.79 13.86 4.29
C GLY A 147 11.28 12.58 3.60
N VAL A 148 10.13 12.10 4.03
CA VAL A 148 9.45 10.95 3.42
C VAL A 148 8.02 11.33 3.05
N PHE A 149 7.50 10.70 1.99
CA PHE A 149 6.09 10.86 1.64
C PHE A 149 5.19 10.22 2.70
N THR A 150 4.11 10.91 3.02
CA THR A 150 3.11 10.48 4.01
C THR A 150 1.70 10.53 3.41
N ASN A 151 0.69 10.15 4.17
CA ASN A 151 -0.72 10.30 3.76
C ASN A 151 -1.18 11.77 3.71
N SER A 152 -0.42 12.69 4.31
CA SER A 152 -0.78 14.11 4.40
C SER A 152 0.03 14.94 3.43
N LYS A 153 -0.61 15.92 2.81
CA LYS A 153 0.06 16.92 1.96
C LYS A 153 1.14 17.65 2.76
N GLN A 154 2.31 17.79 2.16
CA GLN A 154 3.44 18.51 2.72
C GLN A 154 3.82 19.69 1.82
N THR A 155 4.33 20.76 2.41
CA THR A 155 4.83 21.91 1.67
C THR A 155 6.25 22.22 2.15
N VAL A 156 7.15 22.36 1.20
CA VAL A 156 8.54 22.81 1.40
C VAL A 156 8.63 24.22 0.83
N THR A 157 9.07 25.20 1.63
CA THR A 157 9.10 26.60 1.22
C THR A 157 10.51 27.15 1.34
N TYR A 158 11.11 27.50 0.20
CA TYR A 158 12.35 28.25 0.12
C TYR A 158 12.02 29.75 0.13
N VAL A 159 12.58 30.47 1.11
CA VAL A 159 12.39 31.92 1.22
C VAL A 159 13.65 32.62 0.69
N TYR A 160 13.43 33.60 -0.18
CA TYR A 160 14.48 34.38 -0.82
C TYR A 160 14.47 35.82 -0.37
N GLU A 161 15.62 36.45 -0.50
CA GLU A 161 15.79 37.90 -0.37
C GLU A 161 16.52 38.42 -1.60
N LYS A 162 16.43 39.75 -1.83
CA LYS A 162 17.15 40.40 -2.92
C LYS A 162 18.65 40.18 -2.76
N ALA A 163 19.29 39.80 -3.85
CA ALA A 163 20.75 39.71 -3.88
C ALA A 163 21.40 41.12 -3.70
N ASP A 164 22.57 41.15 -3.07
CA ASP A 164 23.31 42.37 -2.98
C ASP A 164 23.68 42.91 -4.37
N GLY A 165 23.59 44.18 -4.56
CA GLY A 165 24.06 44.86 -5.79
C GLY A 165 25.58 44.87 -5.86
N ALA A 166 26.09 45.02 -7.07
CA ALA A 166 27.55 45.24 -7.25
C ALA A 166 27.96 46.55 -6.56
N PRO A 167 29.14 46.56 -5.90
CA PRO A 167 29.65 47.77 -5.27
C PRO A 167 29.88 48.89 -6.30
N VAL A 168 29.50 50.11 -5.96
CA VAL A 168 29.76 51.31 -6.76
C VAL A 168 31.10 51.92 -6.29
N THR A 169 32.06 52.02 -7.20
CA THR A 169 33.31 52.70 -6.95
C THR A 169 33.18 54.16 -7.43
N VAL A 170 33.33 55.10 -6.50
CA VAL A 170 33.40 56.54 -6.83
C VAL A 170 34.87 56.92 -6.87
N LYS A 171 35.31 57.43 -8.02
CA LYS A 171 36.65 58.01 -8.19
C LYS A 171 36.50 59.53 -8.27
N TYR A 172 37.36 60.19 -7.57
CA TYR A 172 37.52 61.64 -7.68
C TYR A 172 38.87 61.87 -8.39
N VAL A 173 38.81 62.51 -9.54
CA VAL A 173 40.00 62.77 -10.37
C VAL A 173 40.09 64.28 -10.62
N ASP A 174 41.30 64.80 -10.87
CA ASP A 174 41.46 66.16 -11.36
C ASP A 174 41.23 66.24 -12.87
N ALA A 175 41.53 67.43 -13.47
CA ALA A 175 41.24 67.68 -14.89
C ALA A 175 42.10 66.81 -15.85
N ASP A 176 43.15 66.23 -15.33
CA ASP A 176 44.07 65.38 -16.11
C ASP A 176 43.82 63.87 -15.95
N GLY A 177 42.78 63.48 -15.17
CA GLY A 177 42.33 62.09 -14.98
C GLY A 177 43.08 61.32 -13.88
#